data_dde56c2db4c3c2cc18a33254e650da15
#
_entry.id   dde56c2db4c3c2cc18a33254e650da15
#
_cell.length_a   1.000
_cell.length_b   1.000
_cell.length_c   1.000
_cell.angle_alpha   90.00
_cell.angle_beta   90.00
_cell.angle_gamma   90.00
#
_symmetry.space_group_name_H-M   'P 1'
#
loop_
_entity.id
_entity.type
_entity.pdbx_description
1 polymer ?
#
loop_
_entity_poly.entity_id
_entity_poly.type
_entity_poly.pdbx_seq_one_letter_code
_entity_poly.pdbx_strand_id
1 'polypeptide(L)'
;MGLSAKAKNSVILSAIAVVCGLGAPLLAELLPFVRAAENWSADIRQVLLAPNRPVNDDVVVVAVTEETLATLPYRSPIDRAFLAQLLAHLDAARPRAIGLDVLFDQPTEAQKDARLRATLLSMSTPVVLAVGGHAEGLTDDQVAYLEHFVAGFEIGLANLVTDRADGTVRHIFANHSKDTDRRSGFDIAVARAAGAEVPETSVPLAYRRRNVLDKPAFPIFPARAIAHLPASWFEDKVVLIGADLPLTDRHRTPFAAVLGSRAGSLPGILIHAHGLTQILQRWTLPRLGPA
;
A
#
# COMPACT_ATOMS: atom_id res chain seq x y z
N MET A 1 43.63 26.11 -40.00
CA MET A 1 43.75 24.65 -39.88
C MET A 1 42.33 24.05 -39.68
N GLY A 2 41.78 23.47 -40.74
CA GLY A 2 40.40 22.91 -40.67
C GLY A 2 40.45 21.50 -40.05
N LEU A 3 39.52 21.20 -39.20
CA LEU A 3 39.33 19.87 -38.66
C LEU A 3 39.15 18.84 -39.77
N SER A 4 39.77 17.68 -39.66
CA SER A 4 39.59 16.60 -40.64
C SER A 4 38.11 16.15 -40.67
N ALA A 5 37.63 15.61 -41.81
CA ALA A 5 36.26 15.14 -41.96
C ALA A 5 35.87 14.13 -40.86
N LYS A 6 36.78 13.26 -40.44
CA LYS A 6 36.58 12.32 -39.31
C LYS A 6 36.36 13.06 -37.96
N ALA A 7 37.14 14.12 -37.70
CA ALA A 7 36.99 14.91 -36.48
C ALA A 7 35.65 15.70 -36.46
N LYS A 8 35.22 16.22 -37.60
CA LYS A 8 33.92 16.86 -37.70
C LYS A 8 32.74 15.89 -37.42
N ASN A 9 32.79 14.70 -38.03
CA ASN A 9 31.77 13.68 -37.78
C ASN A 9 31.72 13.20 -36.33
N SER A 10 32.90 13.07 -35.68
CA SER A 10 32.98 12.69 -34.26
C SER A 10 32.37 13.77 -33.36
N VAL A 11 32.63 15.05 -33.64
CA VAL A 11 32.04 16.17 -32.90
C VAL A 11 30.53 16.21 -33.08
N ILE A 12 30.04 16.01 -34.31
CA ILE A 12 28.58 15.99 -34.59
C ILE A 12 27.91 14.82 -33.87
N LEU A 13 28.49 13.61 -33.91
CA LEU A 13 27.94 12.45 -33.22
C LEU A 13 27.95 12.65 -31.68
N SER A 14 29.00 13.23 -31.13
CA SER A 14 29.06 13.56 -29.70
C SER A 14 28.01 14.61 -29.31
N ALA A 15 27.82 15.65 -30.15
CA ALA A 15 26.79 16.65 -29.91
C ALA A 15 25.39 16.06 -29.95
N ILE A 16 25.10 15.17 -30.92
CA ILE A 16 23.84 14.46 -31.01
C ILE A 16 23.63 13.57 -29.77
N ALA A 17 24.64 12.83 -29.35
CA ALA A 17 24.57 11.98 -28.16
C ALA A 17 24.28 12.80 -26.89
N VAL A 18 24.92 13.97 -26.75
CA VAL A 18 24.67 14.88 -25.61
C VAL A 18 23.27 15.46 -25.69
N VAL A 19 22.82 15.92 -26.87
CA VAL A 19 21.46 16.47 -27.04
C VAL A 19 20.41 15.39 -26.79
N CYS A 20 20.60 14.16 -27.27
CA CYS A 20 19.70 13.05 -26.98
C CYS A 20 19.73 12.66 -25.49
N GLY A 21 20.93 12.60 -24.88
CA GLY A 21 21.08 12.22 -23.48
C GLY A 21 20.52 13.24 -22.49
N LEU A 22 20.67 14.53 -22.78
CA LEU A 22 20.12 15.61 -21.94
C LEU A 22 18.66 15.97 -22.29
N GLY A 23 18.29 15.81 -23.55
CA GLY A 23 16.95 16.12 -24.03
C GLY A 23 15.93 15.03 -23.75
N ALA A 24 16.33 13.76 -23.69
CA ALA A 24 15.41 12.65 -23.46
C ALA A 24 14.63 12.74 -22.13
N PRO A 25 15.25 13.08 -20.98
CA PRO A 25 14.52 13.28 -19.72
C PRO A 25 13.50 14.42 -19.78
N LEU A 26 13.88 15.54 -20.42
CA LEU A 26 13.01 16.70 -20.60
C LEU A 26 11.84 16.39 -21.55
N LEU A 27 12.10 15.62 -22.61
CA LEU A 27 11.08 15.15 -23.54
C LEU A 27 10.14 14.13 -22.88
N ALA A 28 10.65 13.28 -21.99
CA ALA A 28 9.84 12.32 -21.23
C ALA A 28 8.82 13.03 -20.33
N GLU A 29 9.17 14.17 -19.75
CA GLU A 29 8.22 14.99 -18.98
C GLU A 29 7.18 15.68 -19.84
N LEU A 30 7.54 16.07 -21.07
CA LEU A 30 6.68 16.80 -22.00
C LEU A 30 5.79 15.89 -22.86
N LEU A 31 6.19 14.63 -23.07
CA LEU A 31 5.50 13.70 -23.96
C LEU A 31 4.90 12.53 -23.17
N PRO A 32 3.58 12.53 -22.91
CA PRO A 32 2.91 11.50 -22.09
C PRO A 32 3.16 10.06 -22.54
N PHE A 33 3.32 9.83 -23.86
CA PHE A 33 3.57 8.49 -24.39
C PHE A 33 4.99 7.98 -24.06
N VAL A 34 6.00 8.86 -23.96
CA VAL A 34 7.36 8.48 -23.57
C VAL A 34 7.36 8.06 -22.11
N ARG A 35 6.69 8.83 -21.26
CA ARG A 35 6.52 8.48 -19.83
C ARG A 35 5.76 7.17 -19.66
N ALA A 36 4.71 6.94 -20.43
CA ALA A 36 3.97 5.68 -20.41
C ALA A 36 4.85 4.48 -20.82
N ALA A 37 5.70 4.65 -21.86
CA ALA A 37 6.63 3.62 -22.31
C ALA A 37 7.74 3.33 -21.26
N GLU A 38 8.27 4.35 -20.61
CA GLU A 38 9.24 4.21 -19.51
C GLU A 38 8.63 3.47 -18.32
N ASN A 39 7.44 3.89 -17.89
CA ASN A 39 6.70 3.24 -16.81
C ASN A 39 6.44 1.77 -17.12
N TRP A 40 5.94 1.47 -18.31
CA TRP A 40 5.70 0.09 -18.76
C TRP A 40 6.99 -0.75 -18.79
N SER A 41 8.08 -0.18 -19.30
CA SER A 41 9.39 -0.83 -19.29
C SER A 41 9.92 -1.07 -17.87
N ALA A 42 9.72 -0.11 -16.95
CA ALA A 42 10.08 -0.25 -15.54
C ALA A 42 9.25 -1.34 -14.85
N ASP A 43 7.95 -1.40 -15.12
CA ASP A 43 7.04 -2.42 -14.60
C ASP A 43 7.46 -3.83 -15.04
N ILE A 44 7.75 -4.01 -16.33
CA ILE A 44 8.25 -5.29 -16.85
C ILE A 44 9.55 -5.69 -16.16
N ARG A 45 10.51 -4.77 -16.03
CA ARG A 45 11.77 -5.05 -15.33
C ARG A 45 11.51 -5.43 -13.88
N GLN A 46 10.65 -4.71 -13.18
CA GLN A 46 10.31 -5.02 -11.79
C GLN A 46 9.69 -6.40 -11.65
N VAL A 47 8.77 -6.78 -12.54
CA VAL A 47 8.07 -8.07 -12.46
C VAL A 47 8.95 -9.23 -12.90
N LEU A 48 9.76 -9.08 -13.98
CA LEU A 48 10.55 -10.17 -14.54
C LEU A 48 11.93 -10.32 -13.89
N LEU A 49 12.58 -9.22 -13.52
CA LEU A 49 13.96 -9.22 -13.03
C LEU A 49 14.05 -9.14 -11.51
N ALA A 50 12.98 -8.80 -10.80
CA ALA A 50 13.00 -8.84 -9.34
C ALA A 50 13.32 -10.26 -8.84
N PRO A 51 14.16 -10.39 -7.80
CA PRO A 51 14.47 -11.70 -7.24
C PRO A 51 13.22 -12.38 -6.70
N ASN A 52 13.12 -13.68 -6.95
CA ASN A 52 12.09 -14.50 -6.31
C ASN A 52 12.30 -14.49 -4.80
N ARG A 53 11.23 -14.27 -4.04
CA ARG A 53 11.27 -14.26 -2.59
C ARG A 53 10.28 -15.30 -2.03
N PRO A 54 10.61 -15.94 -0.91
CA PRO A 54 9.64 -16.80 -0.22
C PRO A 54 8.43 -15.99 0.23
N VAL A 55 7.39 -16.66 0.69
CA VAL A 55 6.27 -16.00 1.39
C VAL A 55 6.87 -15.18 2.54
N ASN A 56 6.44 -13.93 2.67
CA ASN A 56 6.79 -13.15 3.86
C ASN A 56 5.82 -13.52 4.96
N ASP A 57 6.34 -13.94 6.07
CA ASP A 57 5.58 -14.34 7.26
C ASP A 57 5.69 -13.30 8.41
N ASP A 58 6.43 -12.21 8.24
CA ASP A 58 6.44 -11.08 9.19
C ASP A 58 5.13 -10.27 9.13
N VAL A 59 4.48 -10.25 7.95
CA VAL A 59 3.22 -9.56 7.71
C VAL A 59 2.15 -10.59 7.37
N VAL A 60 1.04 -10.55 8.11
CA VAL A 60 -0.13 -11.40 7.91
C VAL A 60 -1.31 -10.54 7.51
N VAL A 61 -2.03 -10.94 6.47
CA VAL A 61 -3.23 -10.24 6.01
C VAL A 61 -4.49 -10.97 6.48
N VAL A 62 -5.34 -10.24 7.17
CA VAL A 62 -6.68 -10.68 7.58
C VAL A 62 -7.70 -10.04 6.64
N ALA A 63 -8.16 -10.83 5.68
CA ALA A 63 -8.98 -10.34 4.58
C ALA A 63 -10.47 -10.36 4.92
N VAL A 64 -11.13 -9.22 4.78
CA VAL A 64 -12.59 -9.13 4.74
C VAL A 64 -13.04 -9.49 3.33
N THR A 65 -13.46 -10.75 3.16
CA THR A 65 -13.87 -11.32 1.88
C THR A 65 -15.39 -11.32 1.70
N GLU A 66 -15.88 -11.65 0.51
CA GLU A 66 -17.31 -11.85 0.26
C GLU A 66 -17.94 -12.86 1.23
N GLU A 67 -17.22 -13.96 1.50
CA GLU A 67 -17.70 -14.98 2.45
C GLU A 67 -17.74 -14.44 3.89
N THR A 68 -16.82 -13.53 4.26
CA THR A 68 -16.88 -12.85 5.55
C THR A 68 -18.12 -11.97 5.61
N LEU A 69 -18.33 -11.12 4.60
CA LEU A 69 -19.49 -10.22 4.56
C LEU A 69 -20.83 -10.96 4.53
N ALA A 70 -20.89 -12.13 3.90
CA ALA A 70 -22.09 -12.95 3.86
C ALA A 70 -22.53 -13.48 5.25
N THR A 71 -21.65 -13.51 6.23
CA THR A 71 -21.95 -13.91 7.61
C THR A 71 -22.42 -12.76 8.50
N LEU A 72 -22.32 -11.51 8.00
CA LEU A 72 -22.66 -10.29 8.76
C LEU A 72 -24.11 -9.86 8.50
N PRO A 73 -24.71 -9.11 9.43
CA PRO A 73 -26.08 -8.61 9.27
C PRO A 73 -26.28 -7.72 8.04
N TYR A 74 -25.23 -7.03 7.62
CA TYR A 74 -25.21 -6.12 6.46
C TYR A 74 -23.78 -6.03 5.89
N ARG A 75 -23.67 -5.64 4.60
CA ARG A 75 -22.38 -5.60 3.90
C ARG A 75 -21.57 -4.34 4.17
N SER A 76 -22.25 -3.21 4.33
CA SER A 76 -21.64 -1.90 4.55
C SER A 76 -22.57 -1.01 5.35
N PRO A 77 -22.03 -0.26 6.31
CA PRO A 77 -20.65 -0.34 6.82
C PRO A 77 -20.37 -1.68 7.49
N ILE A 78 -19.11 -2.11 7.60
CA ILE A 78 -18.77 -3.37 8.27
C ILE A 78 -19.26 -3.39 9.73
N ASP A 79 -19.81 -4.52 10.18
CA ASP A 79 -20.38 -4.65 11.53
C ASP A 79 -19.34 -4.41 12.62
N ARG A 80 -19.58 -3.42 13.48
CA ARG A 80 -18.66 -2.97 14.52
C ARG A 80 -18.47 -4.02 15.63
N ALA A 81 -19.52 -4.84 15.90
CA ALA A 81 -19.40 -5.92 16.88
C ALA A 81 -18.50 -7.04 16.37
N PHE A 82 -18.57 -7.35 15.08
CA PHE A 82 -17.65 -8.28 14.44
C PHE A 82 -16.22 -7.77 14.52
N LEU A 83 -15.95 -6.51 14.17
CA LEU A 83 -14.60 -5.93 14.29
C LEU A 83 -14.08 -5.95 15.72
N ALA A 84 -14.91 -5.63 16.71
CA ALA A 84 -14.52 -5.69 18.11
C ALA A 84 -14.11 -7.10 18.55
N GLN A 85 -14.83 -8.13 18.12
CA GLN A 85 -14.49 -9.52 18.43
C GLN A 85 -13.20 -9.95 17.70
N LEU A 86 -13.06 -9.61 16.43
CA LEU A 86 -11.86 -9.89 15.64
C LEU A 86 -10.61 -9.29 16.28
N LEU A 87 -10.67 -8.00 16.65
CA LEU A 87 -9.56 -7.28 17.28
C LEU A 87 -9.21 -7.88 18.64
N ALA A 88 -10.20 -8.23 19.46
CA ALA A 88 -9.95 -8.89 20.75
C ALA A 88 -9.23 -10.25 20.61
N HIS A 89 -9.59 -11.05 19.58
CA HIS A 89 -8.89 -12.31 19.31
C HIS A 89 -7.45 -12.07 18.84
N LEU A 90 -7.22 -11.08 18.00
CA LEU A 90 -5.88 -10.74 17.53
C LEU A 90 -5.02 -10.16 18.64
N ASP A 91 -5.56 -9.30 19.51
CA ASP A 91 -4.82 -8.75 20.65
C ASP A 91 -4.35 -9.86 21.60
N ALA A 92 -5.21 -10.84 21.86
CA ALA A 92 -4.85 -12.03 22.67
C ALA A 92 -3.70 -12.85 22.05
N ALA A 93 -3.53 -12.80 20.72
CA ALA A 93 -2.42 -13.44 20.02
C ALA A 93 -1.11 -12.61 20.04
N ARG A 94 -1.12 -11.40 20.57
CA ARG A 94 0.05 -10.53 20.78
C ARG A 94 0.86 -10.25 19.50
N PRO A 95 0.26 -9.76 18.43
CA PRO A 95 1.02 -9.27 17.29
C PRO A 95 1.82 -8.01 17.67
N ARG A 96 2.85 -7.68 16.91
CA ARG A 96 3.66 -6.47 17.11
C ARG A 96 2.88 -5.18 16.89
N ALA A 97 2.02 -5.18 15.88
CA ALA A 97 1.10 -4.09 15.57
C ALA A 97 -0.05 -4.60 14.70
N ILE A 98 -1.16 -3.88 14.72
CA ILE A 98 -2.31 -4.12 13.85
C ILE A 98 -2.58 -2.86 13.03
N GLY A 99 -2.63 -2.99 11.70
CA GLY A 99 -3.15 -1.97 10.80
C GLY A 99 -4.59 -2.31 10.42
N LEU A 100 -5.52 -1.43 10.69
CA LEU A 100 -6.95 -1.60 10.36
C LEU A 100 -7.32 -0.67 9.20
N ASP A 101 -7.33 -1.23 7.99
CA ASP A 101 -7.70 -0.54 6.76
C ASP A 101 -9.21 -0.58 6.55
N VAL A 102 -9.90 0.15 7.42
CA VAL A 102 -11.35 0.36 7.40
C VAL A 102 -11.63 1.81 7.72
N LEU A 103 -12.36 2.50 6.85
CA LEU A 103 -12.79 3.87 7.10
C LEU A 103 -14.04 3.87 8.00
N PHE A 104 -13.97 4.62 9.09
CA PHE A 104 -15.06 4.82 10.02
C PHE A 104 -15.77 6.16 9.72
N ASP A 105 -16.34 6.26 8.52
CA ASP A 105 -16.87 7.49 7.93
C ASP A 105 -18.34 7.78 8.25
N GLN A 106 -19.00 6.88 8.99
CA GLN A 106 -20.40 7.04 9.39
C GLN A 106 -20.71 6.23 10.65
N PRO A 107 -21.70 6.66 11.45
CA PRO A 107 -22.17 5.89 12.60
C PRO A 107 -22.89 4.62 12.18
N THR A 108 -22.88 3.64 13.08
CA THR A 108 -23.74 2.45 13.00
C THR A 108 -24.65 2.40 14.22
N GLU A 109 -24.88 1.23 14.79
CA GLU A 109 -25.61 1.12 16.06
C GLU A 109 -24.72 1.63 17.22
N ALA A 110 -25.22 2.60 17.96
CA ALA A 110 -24.45 3.28 19.02
C ALA A 110 -23.79 2.32 20.02
N GLN A 111 -24.45 1.22 20.36
CA GLN A 111 -23.88 0.20 21.26
C GLN A 111 -22.68 -0.54 20.63
N LYS A 112 -22.74 -0.83 19.32
CA LYS A 112 -21.67 -1.51 18.61
C LYS A 112 -20.48 -0.56 18.38
N ASP A 113 -20.76 0.70 18.04
CA ASP A 113 -19.72 1.74 17.91
C ASP A 113 -18.98 1.94 19.25
N ALA A 114 -19.74 2.08 20.35
CA ALA A 114 -19.18 2.21 21.68
C ALA A 114 -18.34 0.97 22.10
N ARG A 115 -18.85 -0.23 21.79
CA ARG A 115 -18.11 -1.49 22.07
C ARG A 115 -16.81 -1.56 21.28
N LEU A 116 -16.83 -1.25 19.98
CA LEU A 116 -15.61 -1.26 19.17
C LEU A 116 -14.58 -0.26 19.72
N ARG A 117 -15.03 0.97 20.03
CA ARG A 117 -14.14 1.99 20.59
C ARG A 117 -13.55 1.54 21.96
N ALA A 118 -14.36 0.95 22.83
CA ALA A 118 -13.91 0.42 24.10
C ALA A 118 -12.88 -0.71 23.90
N THR A 119 -13.10 -1.61 22.95
CA THR A 119 -12.15 -2.66 22.58
C THR A 119 -10.82 -2.05 22.14
N LEU A 120 -10.83 -1.12 21.18
CA LEU A 120 -9.62 -0.45 20.69
C LEU A 120 -8.84 0.23 21.81
N LEU A 121 -9.52 0.89 22.75
CA LEU A 121 -8.88 1.53 23.92
C LEU A 121 -8.29 0.56 24.94
N SER A 122 -8.81 -0.65 25.01
CA SER A 122 -8.34 -1.68 25.96
C SER A 122 -7.24 -2.58 25.42
N MET A 123 -6.93 -2.49 24.11
CA MET A 123 -5.91 -3.33 23.49
C MET A 123 -4.51 -3.00 24.01
N SER A 124 -3.71 -4.03 24.20
CA SER A 124 -2.27 -3.93 24.49
C SER A 124 -1.41 -3.84 23.24
N THR A 125 -1.89 -4.40 22.13
CA THR A 125 -1.24 -4.30 20.82
C THR A 125 -1.46 -2.91 20.21
N PRO A 126 -0.42 -2.24 19.72
CA PRO A 126 -0.57 -0.99 18.98
C PRO A 126 -1.47 -1.17 17.75
N VAL A 127 -2.49 -0.30 17.61
CA VAL A 127 -3.42 -0.32 16.48
C VAL A 127 -3.34 1.00 15.73
N VAL A 128 -3.21 0.93 14.41
CA VAL A 128 -3.27 2.08 13.51
C VAL A 128 -4.56 2.00 12.72
N LEU A 129 -5.36 3.06 12.77
CA LEU A 129 -6.61 3.18 12.01
C LEU A 129 -6.36 3.91 10.69
N ALA A 130 -6.91 3.38 9.61
CA ALA A 130 -6.90 4.05 8.32
C ALA A 130 -7.82 5.26 8.34
N VAL A 131 -7.34 6.37 7.76
CA VAL A 131 -8.13 7.58 7.55
C VAL A 131 -8.03 8.03 6.09
N GLY A 132 -9.04 8.77 5.64
CA GLY A 132 -9.10 9.42 4.35
C GLY A 132 -9.70 10.82 4.52
N GLY A 133 -9.87 11.53 3.41
CA GLY A 133 -10.43 12.87 3.40
C GLY A 133 -11.21 13.15 2.12
N HIS A 134 -11.37 14.43 1.78
CA HIS A 134 -12.09 14.86 0.57
C HIS A 134 -11.45 14.35 -0.72
N ALA A 135 -10.13 14.12 -0.72
CA ALA A 135 -9.42 13.55 -1.89
C ALA A 135 -9.90 12.13 -2.22
N GLU A 136 -10.38 11.39 -1.23
CA GLU A 136 -10.96 10.05 -1.36
C GLU A 136 -12.48 10.08 -1.56
N GLY A 137 -13.07 11.26 -1.72
CA GLY A 137 -14.50 11.46 -2.00
C GLY A 137 -15.39 11.50 -0.76
N LEU A 138 -14.83 11.65 0.44
CA LEU A 138 -15.63 11.82 1.66
C LEU A 138 -16.28 13.21 1.70
N THR A 139 -17.51 13.26 2.17
CA THR A 139 -18.22 14.52 2.46
C THR A 139 -17.71 15.15 3.76
N ASP A 140 -18.06 16.41 4.00
CA ASP A 140 -17.71 17.13 5.25
C ASP A 140 -18.21 16.38 6.49
N ASP A 141 -19.44 15.86 6.46
CA ASP A 141 -20.03 15.10 7.58
C ASP A 141 -19.27 13.79 7.83
N GLN A 142 -18.87 13.09 6.76
CA GLN A 142 -18.09 11.85 6.87
C GLN A 142 -16.70 12.11 7.43
N VAL A 143 -16.04 13.18 6.99
CA VAL A 143 -14.74 13.58 7.54
C VAL A 143 -14.86 13.94 9.02
N ALA A 144 -15.87 14.75 9.38
CA ALA A 144 -16.09 15.16 10.78
C ALA A 144 -16.38 13.95 11.69
N TYR A 145 -17.19 12.99 11.22
CA TYR A 145 -17.45 11.77 11.97
C TYR A 145 -16.20 10.91 12.12
N LEU A 146 -15.45 10.71 11.03
CA LEU A 146 -14.19 9.96 11.03
C LEU A 146 -13.20 10.54 12.03
N GLU A 147 -12.97 11.85 11.99
CA GLU A 147 -12.06 12.55 12.91
C GLU A 147 -12.51 12.40 14.38
N HIS A 148 -13.81 12.49 14.63
CA HIS A 148 -14.36 12.23 15.97
C HIS A 148 -14.14 10.77 16.41
N PHE A 149 -14.38 9.81 15.53
CA PHE A 149 -14.24 8.38 15.86
C PHE A 149 -12.80 8.00 16.15
N VAL A 150 -11.85 8.48 15.35
CA VAL A 150 -10.42 8.12 15.47
C VAL A 150 -9.67 8.96 16.51
N ALA A 151 -10.32 9.95 17.11
CA ALA A 151 -9.67 10.81 18.10
C ALA A 151 -9.08 10.02 19.26
N GLY A 152 -7.76 10.20 19.48
CA GLY A 152 -6.99 9.50 20.51
C GLY A 152 -6.37 8.17 20.09
N PHE A 153 -6.50 7.79 18.80
CA PHE A 153 -5.82 6.63 18.23
C PHE A 153 -4.69 7.04 17.29
N GLU A 154 -3.74 6.12 17.08
CA GLU A 154 -2.78 6.24 15.99
C GLU A 154 -3.48 6.09 14.65
N ILE A 155 -3.18 6.97 13.69
CA ILE A 155 -3.83 7.01 12.39
C ILE A 155 -2.82 7.03 11.26
N GLY A 156 -3.24 6.54 10.09
CA GLY A 156 -2.47 6.61 8.86
C GLY A 156 -3.37 6.84 7.65
N LEU A 157 -2.91 7.66 6.70
CA LEU A 157 -3.63 7.92 5.45
C LEU A 157 -3.61 6.67 4.57
N ALA A 158 -4.79 6.12 4.27
CA ALA A 158 -4.95 4.93 3.43
C ALA A 158 -4.74 5.19 1.92
N ASN A 159 -4.25 6.38 1.58
CA ASN A 159 -4.06 6.81 0.20
C ASN A 159 -3.03 5.96 -0.54
N LEU A 160 -3.45 5.38 -1.65
CA LEU A 160 -2.55 4.78 -2.62
C LEU A 160 -2.24 5.79 -3.72
N VAL A 161 -0.96 6.16 -3.85
CA VAL A 161 -0.52 7.10 -4.89
C VAL A 161 -0.51 6.40 -6.24
N THR A 162 -1.50 6.74 -7.06
CA THR A 162 -1.62 6.24 -8.42
C THR A 162 -0.89 7.16 -9.41
N ASP A 163 -0.18 6.57 -10.38
CA ASP A 163 0.41 7.32 -11.48
C ASP A 163 -0.70 7.91 -12.37
N ARG A 164 -0.61 9.21 -12.68
CA ARG A 164 -1.61 9.91 -13.48
C ARG A 164 -1.72 9.41 -14.93
N ALA A 165 -0.67 8.79 -15.45
CA ALA A 165 -0.65 8.32 -16.83
C ALA A 165 -1.43 7.02 -17.03
N ASP A 166 -1.42 6.11 -16.04
CA ASP A 166 -1.99 4.77 -16.21
C ASP A 166 -2.70 4.19 -14.97
N GLY A 167 -2.78 4.95 -13.89
CA GLY A 167 -3.45 4.54 -12.65
C GLY A 167 -2.70 3.47 -11.84
N THR A 168 -1.44 3.18 -12.17
CA THR A 168 -0.65 2.14 -11.48
C THR A 168 -0.08 2.68 -10.17
N VAL A 169 -0.15 1.90 -9.10
CA VAL A 169 0.48 2.23 -7.81
C VAL A 169 1.94 1.80 -7.85
N ARG A 170 2.85 2.77 -7.74
CA ARG A 170 4.32 2.56 -7.81
C ARG A 170 5.09 3.13 -6.65
N HIS A 171 4.44 3.81 -5.70
CA HIS A 171 5.10 4.47 -4.58
C HIS A 171 4.39 4.19 -3.26
N ILE A 172 5.18 4.07 -2.21
CA ILE A 172 4.69 4.15 -0.83
C ILE A 172 4.47 5.62 -0.53
N PHE A 173 3.29 5.96 -0.06
CA PHE A 173 2.98 7.31 0.38
C PHE A 173 3.55 7.56 1.77
N ALA A 174 4.44 8.54 1.93
CA ALA A 174 5.01 8.85 3.24
C ALA A 174 4.21 9.95 3.98
N ASN A 175 4.03 11.10 3.34
CA ASN A 175 3.27 12.22 3.91
C ASN A 175 2.94 13.26 2.82
N HIS A 176 2.05 14.18 3.12
CA HIS A 176 1.85 15.38 2.31
C HIS A 176 2.90 16.44 2.68
N SER A 177 3.90 16.63 1.83
CA SER A 177 5.00 17.57 2.09
C SER A 177 4.61 19.06 2.12
N LYS A 178 3.39 19.40 1.74
CA LYS A 178 2.90 20.79 1.58
C LYS A 178 1.68 21.14 2.43
N ASP A 179 1.10 20.18 3.16
CA ASP A 179 -0.08 20.45 3.97
C ASP A 179 0.27 20.62 5.45
N THR A 180 -0.52 21.44 6.12
CA THR A 180 -0.52 21.56 7.58
C THR A 180 -0.87 20.24 8.28
N ASP A 181 -1.43 19.29 7.54
CA ASP A 181 -1.73 17.93 7.97
C ASP A 181 -0.51 17.03 7.79
N ARG A 182 0.23 16.84 8.87
CA ARG A 182 1.43 15.99 8.92
C ARG A 182 1.12 14.50 9.09
N ARG A 183 -0.08 14.05 8.77
CA ARG A 183 -0.43 12.62 8.87
C ARG A 183 0.43 11.82 7.91
N SER A 184 1.04 10.75 8.41
CA SER A 184 1.84 9.83 7.59
C SER A 184 0.93 8.83 6.85
N GLY A 185 1.45 8.26 5.76
CA GLY A 185 0.78 7.16 5.08
C GLY A 185 0.57 5.97 6.00
N PHE A 186 -0.44 5.15 5.70
CA PHE A 186 -0.84 4.01 6.52
C PHE A 186 0.31 3.02 6.73
N ASP A 187 1.05 2.67 5.68
CA ASP A 187 2.22 1.77 5.76
C ASP A 187 3.29 2.29 6.72
N ILE A 188 3.52 3.62 6.67
CA ILE A 188 4.49 4.31 7.51
C ILE A 188 4.05 4.29 8.98
N ALA A 189 2.77 4.59 9.23
CA ALA A 189 2.21 4.59 10.59
C ALA A 189 2.25 3.20 11.20
N VAL A 190 1.85 2.16 10.46
CA VAL A 190 1.89 0.76 10.93
C VAL A 190 3.32 0.28 11.16
N ALA A 191 4.25 0.61 10.25
CA ALA A 191 5.66 0.25 10.43
C ALA A 191 6.26 0.90 11.68
N ARG A 192 5.94 2.18 11.93
CA ARG A 192 6.36 2.90 13.13
C ARG A 192 5.77 2.28 14.40
N ALA A 193 4.49 1.95 14.41
CA ALA A 193 3.82 1.26 15.52
C ALA A 193 4.44 -0.12 15.81
N ALA A 194 4.95 -0.80 14.76
CA ALA A 194 5.70 -2.05 14.88
C ALA A 194 7.18 -1.86 15.29
N GLY A 195 7.63 -0.64 15.62
CA GLY A 195 8.99 -0.32 16.04
C GLY A 195 10.03 -0.23 14.93
N ALA A 196 9.61 -0.08 13.66
CA ALA A 196 10.54 0.05 12.54
C ALA A 196 10.96 1.51 12.29
N GLU A 197 12.16 1.68 11.75
CA GLU A 197 12.56 2.95 11.14
C GLU A 197 11.81 3.15 9.83
N VAL A 198 11.30 4.35 9.62
CA VAL A 198 10.44 4.68 8.48
C VAL A 198 11.06 5.75 7.60
N PRO A 199 10.82 5.74 6.27
CA PRO A 199 11.27 6.79 5.38
C PRO A 199 10.48 8.10 5.63
N GLU A 200 11.17 9.24 5.52
CA GLU A 200 10.57 10.57 5.66
C GLU A 200 9.85 11.03 4.38
N THR A 201 10.22 10.48 3.24
CA THR A 201 9.68 10.82 1.93
C THR A 201 9.11 9.59 1.24
N SER A 202 8.19 9.82 0.29
CA SER A 202 7.64 8.74 -0.54
C SER A 202 8.76 8.03 -1.31
N VAL A 203 8.74 6.69 -1.27
CA VAL A 203 9.73 5.83 -1.91
C VAL A 203 9.08 4.92 -2.95
N PRO A 204 9.83 4.53 -3.99
CA PRO A 204 9.33 3.55 -4.95
C PRO A 204 8.92 2.25 -4.27
N LEU A 205 7.73 1.76 -4.59
CA LEU A 205 7.19 0.50 -4.06
C LEU A 205 7.77 -0.69 -4.81
N ALA A 206 8.42 -1.57 -4.05
CA ALA A 206 9.03 -2.78 -4.55
C ALA A 206 8.12 -3.98 -4.30
N TYR A 207 7.34 -4.35 -5.29
CA TYR A 207 6.46 -5.52 -5.18
C TYR A 207 7.25 -6.82 -5.04
N ARG A 208 6.87 -7.63 -4.05
CA ARG A 208 7.46 -8.97 -3.86
C ARG A 208 7.02 -9.88 -4.99
N ARG A 209 7.99 -10.40 -5.73
CA ARG A 209 7.76 -11.42 -6.74
C ARG A 209 7.88 -12.80 -6.12
N ARG A 210 6.99 -13.70 -6.54
CA ARG A 210 7.10 -15.15 -6.29
C ARG A 210 7.41 -15.90 -7.58
N ASN A 211 7.91 -17.14 -7.44
CA ASN A 211 8.14 -18.02 -8.60
C ASN A 211 6.87 -18.19 -9.45
N VAL A 212 5.72 -18.25 -8.79
CA VAL A 212 4.39 -18.30 -9.41
C VAL A 212 3.76 -16.94 -9.14
N LEU A 213 3.58 -16.12 -10.18
CA LEU A 213 3.17 -14.71 -10.06
C LEU A 213 1.74 -14.55 -9.51
N ASP A 214 0.87 -15.54 -9.68
CA ASP A 214 -0.50 -15.54 -9.19
C ASP A 214 -0.64 -16.04 -7.74
N LYS A 215 0.45 -16.48 -7.10
CA LYS A 215 0.44 -16.89 -5.70
C LYS A 215 0.66 -15.70 -4.78
N PRO A 216 -0.07 -15.63 -3.65
CA PRO A 216 0.08 -14.53 -2.70
C PRO A 216 1.50 -14.50 -2.10
N ALA A 217 2.01 -13.30 -1.88
CA ALA A 217 3.33 -13.06 -1.28
C ALA A 217 3.31 -13.11 0.26
N PHE A 218 2.13 -13.17 0.85
CA PHE A 218 1.85 -13.14 2.29
C PHE A 218 0.91 -14.25 2.69
N PRO A 219 0.90 -14.68 3.97
CA PRO A 219 -0.21 -15.42 4.56
C PRO A 219 -1.48 -14.56 4.53
N ILE A 220 -2.56 -15.08 3.96
CA ILE A 220 -3.85 -14.39 3.89
C ILE A 220 -4.90 -15.30 4.51
N PHE A 221 -5.59 -14.78 5.54
CA PHE A 221 -6.64 -15.52 6.23
C PHE A 221 -7.96 -14.76 6.16
N PRO A 222 -9.09 -15.42 5.85
CA PRO A 222 -10.39 -14.77 5.91
C PRO A 222 -10.71 -14.31 7.33
N ALA A 223 -11.17 -13.07 7.49
CA ALA A 223 -11.44 -12.48 8.80
C ALA A 223 -12.43 -13.32 9.64
N ARG A 224 -13.40 -13.98 9.01
CA ARG A 224 -14.35 -14.90 9.68
C ARG A 224 -13.68 -16.14 10.32
N ALA A 225 -12.48 -16.53 9.86
CA ALA A 225 -11.81 -17.74 10.33
C ALA A 225 -10.87 -17.48 11.53
N ILE A 226 -10.55 -16.23 11.83
CA ILE A 226 -9.49 -15.87 12.79
C ILE A 226 -9.71 -16.49 14.16
N ALA A 227 -10.94 -16.53 14.65
CA ALA A 227 -11.26 -17.13 15.95
C ALA A 227 -10.93 -18.62 16.07
N HIS A 228 -10.70 -19.30 14.95
CA HIS A 228 -10.42 -20.72 14.87
C HIS A 228 -8.96 -21.04 14.53
N LEU A 229 -8.14 -20.02 14.30
CA LEU A 229 -6.73 -20.18 13.94
C LEU A 229 -5.82 -20.13 15.18
N PRO A 230 -4.68 -20.84 15.15
CA PRO A 230 -3.71 -20.78 16.24
C PRO A 230 -3.19 -19.38 16.48
N ALA A 231 -3.15 -18.92 17.73
CA ALA A 231 -2.60 -17.61 18.10
C ALA A 231 -1.14 -17.42 17.62
N SER A 232 -0.35 -18.51 17.61
CA SER A 232 1.04 -18.49 17.16
C SER A 232 1.24 -18.07 15.69
N TRP A 233 0.18 -18.07 14.90
CA TRP A 233 0.26 -17.57 13.51
C TRP A 233 0.29 -16.04 13.43
N PHE A 234 -0.08 -15.38 14.51
CA PHE A 234 -0.16 -13.92 14.61
C PHE A 234 0.86 -13.35 15.61
N GLU A 235 1.36 -14.20 16.52
CA GLU A 235 2.30 -13.80 17.55
C GLU A 235 3.57 -13.19 16.92
N ASP A 236 3.95 -12.01 17.42
CA ASP A 236 5.11 -11.23 16.92
C ASP A 236 5.09 -10.89 15.42
N LYS A 237 3.91 -10.93 14.77
CA LYS A 237 3.70 -10.50 13.39
C LYS A 237 3.09 -9.11 13.33
N VAL A 238 3.18 -8.47 12.16
CA VAL A 238 2.35 -7.29 11.88
C VAL A 238 1.11 -7.76 11.13
N VAL A 239 -0.06 -7.46 11.66
CA VAL A 239 -1.33 -7.89 11.08
C VAL A 239 -1.99 -6.72 10.36
N LEU A 240 -2.34 -6.91 9.10
CA LEU A 240 -3.13 -5.97 8.32
C LEU A 240 -4.55 -6.51 8.14
N ILE A 241 -5.55 -5.72 8.48
CA ILE A 241 -6.97 -6.07 8.32
C ILE A 241 -7.56 -5.14 7.27
N GLY A 242 -8.15 -5.68 6.20
CA GLY A 242 -8.76 -4.87 5.15
C GLY A 242 -9.57 -5.69 4.15
N ALA A 243 -10.17 -5.01 3.19
CA ALA A 243 -11.02 -5.63 2.18
C ALA A 243 -10.19 -6.39 1.13
N ASP A 244 -10.64 -7.60 0.79
CA ASP A 244 -10.24 -8.32 -0.44
C ASP A 244 -11.51 -8.76 -1.16
N LEU A 245 -12.06 -7.83 -1.93
CA LEU A 245 -13.30 -8.00 -2.67
C LEU A 245 -13.02 -8.03 -4.17
N PRO A 246 -13.76 -8.85 -4.96
CA PRO A 246 -13.47 -9.03 -6.38
C PRO A 246 -13.66 -7.78 -7.25
N LEU A 247 -14.58 -6.90 -6.87
CA LEU A 247 -15.02 -5.75 -7.68
C LEU A 247 -14.77 -4.40 -7.02
N THR A 248 -14.29 -4.37 -5.79
CA THR A 248 -14.11 -3.14 -5.01
C THR A 248 -12.67 -3.05 -4.55
N ASP A 249 -12.16 -1.82 -4.42
CA ASP A 249 -10.81 -1.55 -3.92
C ASP A 249 -9.70 -2.33 -4.64
N ARG A 250 -9.78 -2.35 -5.99
CA ARG A 250 -8.78 -3.01 -6.86
C ARG A 250 -7.94 -1.98 -7.57
N HIS A 251 -6.65 -1.99 -7.31
CA HIS A 251 -5.70 -1.04 -7.85
C HIS A 251 -4.73 -1.72 -8.80
N ARG A 252 -4.47 -1.05 -9.93
CA ARG A 252 -3.50 -1.51 -10.92
C ARG A 252 -2.09 -1.48 -10.31
N THR A 253 -1.34 -2.56 -10.53
CA THR A 253 0.05 -2.69 -10.08
C THR A 253 0.98 -2.97 -11.28
N PRO A 254 2.31 -2.91 -11.12
CA PRO A 254 3.26 -3.32 -12.15
C PRO A 254 3.02 -4.72 -12.72
N PHE A 255 2.42 -5.63 -11.95
CA PHE A 255 2.06 -6.97 -12.46
C PHE A 255 1.11 -6.92 -13.67
N ALA A 256 0.35 -5.84 -13.84
CA ALA A 256 -0.55 -5.68 -14.98
C ALA A 256 0.19 -5.60 -16.33
N ALA A 257 1.46 -5.21 -16.33
CA ALA A 257 2.29 -5.20 -17.55
C ALA A 257 2.56 -6.62 -18.09
N VAL A 258 2.50 -7.64 -17.24
CA VAL A 258 2.79 -9.05 -17.59
C VAL A 258 1.53 -9.91 -17.55
N LEU A 259 0.68 -9.74 -16.52
CA LEU A 259 -0.50 -10.59 -16.29
C LEU A 259 -1.79 -10.02 -16.90
N GLY A 260 -1.75 -8.80 -17.44
CA GLY A 260 -2.93 -8.06 -17.89
C GLY A 260 -3.67 -7.37 -16.72
N SER A 261 -4.55 -6.43 -17.07
CA SER A 261 -5.14 -5.50 -16.09
C SER A 261 -5.90 -6.18 -14.95
N ARG A 262 -6.67 -7.24 -15.23
CA ARG A 262 -7.46 -7.91 -14.20
C ARG A 262 -6.59 -8.69 -13.22
N ALA A 263 -5.70 -9.54 -13.71
CA ALA A 263 -4.84 -10.37 -12.88
C ALA A 263 -3.69 -9.58 -12.22
N GLY A 264 -3.33 -8.43 -12.82
CA GLY A 264 -2.31 -7.52 -12.29
C GLY A 264 -2.86 -6.41 -11.38
N SER A 265 -4.15 -6.46 -11.01
CA SER A 265 -4.71 -5.56 -9.99
C SER A 265 -4.82 -6.30 -8.65
N LEU A 266 -4.37 -5.61 -7.60
CA LEU A 266 -4.41 -6.12 -6.22
C LEU A 266 -5.40 -5.29 -5.38
N PRO A 267 -6.01 -5.88 -4.34
CA PRO A 267 -6.73 -5.11 -3.34
C PRO A 267 -5.78 -4.18 -2.58
N GLY A 268 -6.28 -3.03 -2.12
CA GLY A 268 -5.49 -2.01 -1.42
C GLY A 268 -4.70 -2.59 -0.27
N ILE A 269 -5.32 -3.44 0.54
CA ILE A 269 -4.66 -4.07 1.70
C ILE A 269 -3.43 -4.92 1.31
N LEU A 270 -3.41 -5.55 0.14
CA LEU A 270 -2.22 -6.30 -0.32
C LEU A 270 -1.12 -5.36 -0.81
N ILE A 271 -1.49 -4.20 -1.37
CA ILE A 271 -0.51 -3.18 -1.74
C ILE A 271 0.15 -2.62 -0.48
N HIS A 272 -0.64 -2.33 0.55
CA HIS A 272 -0.14 -1.96 1.88
C HIS A 272 0.78 -3.04 2.48
N ALA A 273 0.45 -4.32 2.32
CA ALA A 273 1.31 -5.40 2.77
C ALA A 273 2.68 -5.42 2.05
N HIS A 274 2.71 -5.11 0.76
CA HIS A 274 3.97 -4.96 0.02
C HIS A 274 4.79 -3.78 0.53
N GLY A 275 4.16 -2.60 0.71
CA GLY A 275 4.81 -1.40 1.22
C GLY A 275 5.35 -1.57 2.63
N LEU A 276 4.52 -2.10 3.52
CA LEU A 276 4.90 -2.39 4.89
C LEU A 276 6.09 -3.36 4.98
N THR A 277 6.04 -4.47 4.22
CA THR A 277 7.15 -5.43 4.20
C THR A 277 8.44 -4.82 3.70
N GLN A 278 8.36 -3.95 2.69
CA GLN A 278 9.53 -3.23 2.18
C GLN A 278 10.17 -2.37 3.28
N ILE A 279 9.36 -1.66 4.05
CA ILE A 279 9.85 -0.81 5.16
C ILE A 279 10.46 -1.68 6.26
N LEU A 280 9.75 -2.70 6.73
CA LEU A 280 10.21 -3.59 7.79
C LEU A 280 11.54 -4.28 7.46
N GLN A 281 11.73 -4.67 6.20
CA GLN A 281 12.94 -5.34 5.72
C GLN A 281 14.00 -4.36 5.20
N ARG A 282 13.75 -3.03 5.26
CA ARG A 282 14.65 -1.97 4.75
C ARG A 282 15.11 -2.23 3.31
N TRP A 283 14.23 -2.81 2.50
CA TRP A 283 14.56 -3.13 1.12
C TRP A 283 14.26 -1.96 0.19
N THR A 284 15.22 -1.63 -0.65
CA THR A 284 15.09 -0.59 -1.68
C THR A 284 15.25 -1.20 -3.06
N LEU A 285 14.49 -0.68 -4.04
CA LEU A 285 14.76 -1.00 -5.43
C LEU A 285 16.13 -0.47 -5.83
N PRO A 286 16.94 -1.29 -6.56
CA PRO A 286 18.17 -0.78 -7.14
C PRO A 286 17.85 0.41 -8.04
N ARG A 287 18.42 1.56 -7.75
CA ARG A 287 18.32 2.72 -8.63
C ARG A 287 19.38 2.58 -9.73
N LEU A 288 18.94 2.58 -10.99
CA LEU A 288 19.83 2.84 -12.13
C LEU A 288 19.94 4.36 -12.25
N GLY A 289 21.00 4.94 -11.72
CA GLY A 289 21.26 6.36 -11.79
C GLY A 289 22.60 6.69 -11.14
N PRO A 290 23.22 7.84 -11.45
CA PRO A 290 24.46 8.23 -10.83
C PRO A 290 24.28 8.27 -9.31
N ALA A 291 25.28 7.72 -8.61
CA ALA A 291 25.36 7.73 -7.15
C ALA A 291 25.45 9.16 -6.61
#